data_db30bb30e3fafd628224f4f5a39ee308
#
_entry.id   db30bb30e3fafd628224f4f5a39ee308
#
_cell.length_a   1.000
_cell.length_b   1.000
_cell.length_c   1.000
_cell.angle_alpha   90.00
_cell.angle_beta   90.00
_cell.angle_gamma   90.00
#
_symmetry.space_group_name_H-M   'P 1'
#
loop_
_entity.id
_entity.type
_entity.pdbx_description
1 polymer ?
#
loop_
_entity_poly.entity_id
_entity_poly.type
_entity_poly.pdbx_seq_one_letter_code
_entity_poly.pdbx_strand_id
1 'polypeptide(L)'
;MTAAVGGEEVVCAKSGSIAIERFTGPQIRRFYKNDPAAYEQTARIHLVSSFLCSVLIGADAPIDTGDGAGMNLVNIDTWDWDSELLDATAPDLLAKLPPVQPGGRGRATHALDPTPDRK
;
A
#
# COMPACT_ATOMS: atom_id res chain seq x y z
N MET A 1 15.05 -2.38 5.96
CA MET A 1 14.51 -1.97 4.66
C MET A 1 15.59 -1.27 3.83
N THR A 2 16.01 -0.07 4.17
CA THR A 2 16.96 0.75 3.40
C THR A 2 18.25 0.03 3.04
N ALA A 3 18.95 -0.58 4.00
CA ALA A 3 20.18 -1.33 3.74
C ALA A 3 19.97 -2.57 2.84
N ALA A 4 18.79 -3.17 2.83
CA ALA A 4 18.48 -4.35 2.03
C ALA A 4 18.28 -4.06 0.53
N VAL A 5 17.94 -2.82 0.18
CA VAL A 5 17.74 -2.37 -1.21
C VAL A 5 18.90 -1.55 -1.76
N GLY A 6 20.04 -1.52 -1.07
CA GLY A 6 21.24 -0.82 -1.54
C GLY A 6 21.45 0.60 -1.02
N GLY A 7 20.65 1.04 -0.05
CA GLY A 7 20.84 2.33 0.62
C GLY A 7 19.66 3.29 0.51
N GLU A 8 19.80 4.42 1.16
CA GLU A 8 18.75 5.44 1.23
C GLU A 8 18.48 6.12 -0.12
N GLU A 9 19.54 6.33 -0.90
CA GLU A 9 19.43 6.92 -2.24
C GLU A 9 18.60 6.04 -3.19
N VAL A 10 18.75 4.71 -3.10
CA VAL A 10 17.98 3.78 -3.92
C VAL A 10 16.50 3.79 -3.53
N VAL A 11 16.19 3.80 -2.23
CA VAL A 11 14.82 3.93 -1.76
C VAL A 11 14.21 5.25 -2.24
N CYS A 12 14.95 6.35 -2.11
CA CYS A 12 14.49 7.68 -2.54
C CYS A 12 14.26 7.74 -4.06
N ALA A 13 15.15 7.17 -4.86
CA ALA A 13 15.00 7.13 -6.31
C ALA A 13 13.74 6.35 -6.75
N LYS A 14 13.45 5.23 -6.07
CA LYS A 14 12.30 4.38 -6.39
C LYS A 14 10.97 4.93 -5.86
N SER A 15 10.94 5.39 -4.62
CA SER A 15 9.70 5.78 -3.93
C SER A 15 9.46 7.29 -3.84
N GLY A 16 10.40 8.10 -4.32
CA GLY A 16 10.30 9.56 -4.27
C GLY A 16 10.59 10.18 -2.91
N SER A 17 10.92 9.37 -1.88
CA SER A 17 11.18 9.87 -0.52
C SER A 17 12.11 8.95 0.26
N ILE A 18 12.81 9.51 1.25
CA ILE A 18 13.61 8.73 2.19
C ILE A 18 12.70 7.95 3.15
N ALA A 19 13.13 6.74 3.52
CA ALA A 19 12.39 5.93 4.50
C ALA A 19 12.65 6.42 5.91
N ILE A 20 11.64 6.98 6.55
CA ILE A 20 11.66 7.38 7.97
C ILE A 20 10.71 6.50 8.79
N GLU A 21 10.90 6.47 10.11
CA GLU A 21 10.24 5.51 11.01
C GLU A 21 8.71 5.58 10.97
N ARG A 22 8.14 6.74 10.67
CA ARG A 22 6.68 6.96 10.65
C ARG A 22 6.01 6.54 9.36
N PHE A 23 6.76 6.26 8.29
CA PHE A 23 6.18 5.82 7.03
C PHE A 23 5.75 4.36 7.09
N THR A 24 4.77 4.01 6.27
CA THR A 24 4.09 2.72 6.34
C THR A 24 5.02 1.52 6.09
N GLY A 25 5.92 1.58 5.11
CA GLY A 25 6.89 0.52 4.87
C GLY A 25 7.74 0.20 6.10
N PRO A 26 8.46 1.19 6.69
CA PRO A 26 9.17 1.00 7.95
C PRO A 26 8.31 0.49 9.12
N GLN A 27 7.06 0.94 9.23
CA GLN A 27 6.14 0.47 10.28
C GLN A 27 5.72 -0.98 10.07
N ILE A 28 5.42 -1.40 8.83
CA ILE A 28 5.13 -2.81 8.51
C ILE A 28 6.34 -3.68 8.86
N ARG A 29 7.56 -3.26 8.49
CA ARG A 29 8.77 -3.98 8.84
C ARG A 29 8.95 -4.10 10.35
N ARG A 30 8.69 -3.05 11.10
CA ARG A 30 8.74 -3.07 12.56
C ARG A 30 7.72 -4.05 13.14
N PHE A 31 6.49 -4.02 12.64
CA PHE A 31 5.44 -4.94 13.05
C PHE A 31 5.85 -6.40 12.80
N TYR A 32 6.28 -6.72 11.58
CA TYR A 32 6.77 -8.06 11.24
C TYR A 32 7.91 -8.52 12.15
N LYS A 33 8.88 -7.65 12.47
CA LYS A 33 10.01 -8.02 13.34
C LYS A 33 9.62 -8.21 14.80
N ASN A 34 8.67 -7.45 15.31
CA ASN A 34 8.26 -7.49 16.70
C ASN A 34 7.26 -8.61 16.98
N ASP A 35 6.39 -8.92 16.04
CA ASP A 35 5.37 -9.97 16.15
C ASP A 35 5.15 -10.68 14.82
N PRO A 36 6.07 -11.58 14.44
CA PRO A 36 5.96 -12.35 13.20
C PRO A 36 4.68 -13.18 13.12
N ALA A 37 4.21 -13.71 14.26
CA ALA A 37 3.02 -14.54 14.30
C ALA A 37 1.75 -13.73 13.99
N ALA A 38 1.61 -12.54 14.54
CA ALA A 38 0.51 -11.63 14.21
C ALA A 38 0.60 -11.15 12.76
N TYR A 39 1.81 -10.88 12.26
CA TYR A 39 2.01 -10.52 10.85
C TYR A 39 1.56 -11.65 9.92
N GLU A 40 1.92 -12.88 10.20
CA GLU A 40 1.52 -14.05 9.39
C GLU A 40 0.00 -14.19 9.31
N GLN A 41 -0.70 -13.99 10.43
CA GLN A 41 -2.16 -14.04 10.53
C GLN A 41 -2.87 -12.81 9.93
N THR A 42 -2.15 -11.76 9.59
CA THR A 42 -2.71 -10.55 9.00
C THR A 42 -3.18 -10.82 7.57
N ALA A 43 -4.46 -10.68 7.31
CA ALA A 43 -5.06 -10.88 5.99
C ALA A 43 -4.86 -9.68 5.06
N ARG A 44 -5.00 -8.44 5.59
CA ARG A 44 -4.91 -7.19 4.82
C ARG A 44 -4.24 -6.09 5.62
N ILE A 45 -3.49 -5.24 4.90
CA ILE A 45 -2.88 -4.03 5.42
C ILE A 45 -3.41 -2.86 4.60
N HIS A 46 -4.02 -1.90 5.28
CA HIS A 46 -4.58 -0.70 4.70
C HIS A 46 -3.94 0.56 5.28
N LEU A 47 -3.97 1.64 4.52
CA LEU A 47 -3.89 2.98 5.07
C LEU A 47 -5.22 3.36 5.72
N VAL A 48 -5.23 4.36 6.59
CA VAL A 48 -6.48 4.85 7.22
C VAL A 48 -7.51 5.24 6.17
N SER A 49 -7.09 5.91 5.08
CA SER A 49 -7.95 6.30 3.97
C SER A 49 -8.60 5.11 3.27
N SER A 50 -7.80 4.12 2.85
CA SER A 50 -8.32 2.94 2.16
C SER A 50 -9.11 2.01 3.09
N PHE A 51 -8.76 1.96 4.39
CA PHE A 51 -9.56 1.24 5.38
C PHE A 51 -10.95 1.86 5.55
N LEU A 52 -11.02 3.18 5.69
CA LEU A 52 -12.30 3.89 5.78
C LEU A 52 -13.16 3.67 4.53
N CYS A 53 -12.55 3.78 3.34
CA CYS A 53 -13.23 3.47 2.09
C CYS A 53 -13.76 2.03 2.08
N SER A 54 -12.95 1.06 2.51
CA SER A 54 -13.36 -0.35 2.59
C SER A 54 -14.57 -0.57 3.48
N VAL A 55 -14.61 0.10 4.63
CA VAL A 55 -15.76 0.05 5.55
C VAL A 55 -17.02 0.62 4.89
N LEU A 56 -16.90 1.76 4.20
CA LEU A 56 -18.04 2.43 3.57
C LEU A 56 -18.62 1.66 2.37
N ILE A 57 -17.77 0.97 1.61
CA ILE A 57 -18.22 0.21 0.43
C ILE A 57 -18.48 -1.28 0.72
N GLY A 58 -18.12 -1.76 1.91
CA GLY A 58 -18.28 -3.18 2.28
C GLY A 58 -17.35 -4.14 1.54
N ALA A 59 -16.21 -3.66 1.02
CA ALA A 59 -15.23 -4.46 0.26
C ALA A 59 -13.83 -3.86 0.39
N ASP A 60 -12.77 -4.63 0.07
CA ASP A 60 -11.40 -4.11 0.05
C ASP A 60 -11.25 -2.98 -0.98
N ALA A 61 -11.08 -1.76 -0.52
CA ALA A 61 -10.80 -0.61 -1.37
C ALA A 61 -9.33 -0.60 -1.82
N PRO A 62 -9.02 -0.16 -3.05
CA PRO A 62 -7.65 0.07 -3.47
C PRO A 62 -7.00 1.20 -2.67
N ILE A 63 -5.66 1.22 -2.67
CA ILE A 63 -4.89 2.35 -2.15
C ILE A 63 -4.73 3.37 -3.28
N ASP A 64 -5.03 4.62 -2.98
CA ASP A 64 -4.79 5.73 -3.92
C ASP A 64 -3.29 5.89 -4.22
N THR A 65 -2.93 6.19 -5.47
CA THR A 65 -1.51 6.35 -5.86
C THR A 65 -0.78 7.43 -5.07
N GLY A 66 -1.45 8.53 -4.73
CA GLY A 66 -0.88 9.61 -3.92
C GLY A 66 -0.57 9.15 -2.50
N ASP A 67 -1.51 8.46 -1.87
CA ASP A 67 -1.32 7.87 -0.53
C ASP A 67 -0.29 6.74 -0.57
N GLY A 68 -0.33 5.90 -1.61
CA GLY A 68 0.60 4.80 -1.82
C GLY A 68 2.05 5.25 -1.97
N ALA A 69 2.29 6.38 -2.64
CA ALA A 69 3.63 6.96 -2.75
C ALA A 69 4.23 7.29 -1.37
N GLY A 70 3.41 7.71 -0.40
CA GLY A 70 3.82 7.96 0.98
C GLY A 70 4.18 6.72 1.80
N MET A 71 3.95 5.52 1.27
CA MET A 71 4.26 4.26 1.97
C MET A 71 5.73 3.83 1.86
N ASN A 72 6.52 4.41 0.95
CA ASN A 72 7.86 3.93 0.53
C ASN A 72 7.85 2.50 -0.07
N LEU A 73 6.76 2.07 -0.68
CA LEU A 73 6.58 0.74 -1.25
C LEU A 73 6.15 0.78 -2.72
N VAL A 74 5.69 1.94 -3.19
CA VAL A 74 5.30 2.20 -4.58
C VAL A 74 6.48 2.74 -5.35
N ASN A 75 6.68 2.23 -6.57
CA ASN A 75 7.64 2.78 -7.51
C ASN A 75 6.99 3.96 -8.25
N ILE A 76 7.59 5.13 -8.18
CA ILE A 76 7.04 6.38 -8.76
C ILE A 76 7.10 6.43 -10.30
N ASP A 77 7.91 5.57 -10.93
CA ASP A 77 7.97 5.49 -12.39
C ASP A 77 6.85 4.63 -12.96
N THR A 78 6.50 3.54 -12.26
CA THR A 78 5.46 2.59 -12.69
C THR A 78 4.11 2.83 -12.04
N TRP A 79 4.07 3.56 -10.93
CA TRP A 79 2.90 3.79 -10.08
C TRP A 79 2.25 2.49 -9.57
N ASP A 80 3.07 1.48 -9.35
CA ASP A 80 2.67 0.19 -8.80
C ASP A 80 3.64 -0.24 -7.69
N TRP A 81 3.32 -1.34 -7.01
CA TRP A 81 4.15 -1.88 -5.95
C TRP A 81 5.55 -2.24 -6.48
N ASP A 82 6.59 -1.80 -5.80
CA ASP A 82 7.98 -2.17 -6.11
C ASP A 82 8.37 -3.46 -5.38
N SER A 83 8.66 -4.51 -6.14
CA SER A 83 8.97 -5.84 -5.57
C SER A 83 10.19 -5.82 -4.64
N GLU A 84 11.24 -5.07 -4.97
CA GLU A 84 12.44 -5.00 -4.12
C GLU A 84 12.16 -4.29 -2.80
N LEU A 85 11.34 -3.23 -2.82
CA LEU A 85 10.93 -2.52 -1.61
C LEU A 85 10.02 -3.39 -0.73
N LEU A 86 9.11 -4.17 -1.35
CA LEU A 86 8.25 -5.11 -0.65
C LEU A 86 9.06 -6.21 0.04
N ASP A 87 9.93 -6.88 -0.71
CA ASP A 87 10.78 -7.98 -0.20
C ASP A 87 11.72 -7.51 0.91
N ALA A 88 12.25 -6.29 0.79
CA ALA A 88 13.08 -5.68 1.83
C ALA A 88 12.28 -5.29 3.08
N THR A 89 10.97 -5.23 3.00
CA THR A 89 10.08 -4.84 4.10
C THR A 89 9.63 -6.05 4.91
N ALA A 90 8.93 -6.99 4.29
CA ALA A 90 8.45 -8.21 4.96
C ALA A 90 8.09 -9.29 3.92
N PRO A 91 8.14 -10.59 4.30
CA PRO A 91 7.80 -11.68 3.40
C PRO A 91 6.30 -11.62 3.00
N ASP A 92 6.01 -12.04 1.78
CA ASP A 92 4.64 -12.15 1.23
C ASP A 92 3.79 -10.89 1.35
N LEU A 93 4.43 -9.72 1.46
CA LEU A 93 3.74 -8.46 1.71
C LEU A 93 2.77 -8.09 0.58
N LEU A 94 3.11 -8.39 -0.67
CA LEU A 94 2.23 -8.12 -1.82
C LEU A 94 0.85 -8.77 -1.68
N ALA A 95 0.79 -9.99 -1.15
CA ALA A 95 -0.47 -10.71 -0.94
C ALA A 95 -1.37 -10.06 0.13
N LYS A 96 -0.79 -9.23 1.00
CA LYS A 96 -1.48 -8.53 2.10
C LYS A 96 -1.86 -7.10 1.74
N LEU A 97 -1.41 -6.58 0.61
CA LEU A 97 -1.71 -5.21 0.16
C LEU A 97 -2.85 -5.22 -0.88
N PRO A 98 -3.79 -4.28 -0.81
CA PRO A 98 -4.71 -4.05 -1.91
C PRO A 98 -3.99 -3.45 -3.12
N PRO A 99 -4.59 -3.46 -4.33
CA PRO A 99 -3.98 -2.84 -5.50
C PRO A 99 -3.85 -1.32 -5.33
N VAL A 100 -2.86 -0.73 -5.99
CA VAL A 100 -2.72 0.72 -6.12
C VAL A 100 -3.54 1.19 -7.32
N GLN A 101 -4.30 2.27 -7.18
CA GLN A 101 -5.10 2.86 -8.25
C GLN A 101 -5.09 4.38 -8.19
N PRO A 102 -5.12 5.08 -9.34
CA PRO A 102 -5.27 6.53 -9.36
C PRO A 102 -6.58 6.98 -8.72
N GLY A 103 -6.51 7.96 -7.83
CA GLY A 103 -7.67 8.61 -7.25
C GLY A 103 -8.57 9.24 -8.32
N GLY A 104 -9.87 9.27 -8.06
CA GLY A 104 -10.86 9.86 -8.98
C GLY A 104 -11.30 8.99 -10.15
N ARG A 105 -10.70 7.81 -10.36
CA ARG A 105 -11.16 6.78 -11.31
C ARG A 105 -11.61 5.49 -10.60
N GLY A 106 -11.93 5.58 -9.32
CA GLY A 106 -12.25 4.41 -8.51
C GLY A 106 -13.59 3.78 -8.87
N ARG A 107 -13.63 2.46 -8.96
CA ARG A 107 -14.85 1.65 -8.98
C ARG A 107 -15.78 1.90 -7.78
N ALA A 108 -15.33 2.61 -6.78
CA ALA A 108 -16.13 2.96 -5.59
C ALA A 108 -17.35 3.82 -5.94
N THR A 109 -17.29 4.62 -7.00
CA THR A 109 -18.45 5.40 -7.47
C THR A 109 -19.55 4.53 -8.09
N HIS A 110 -19.21 3.35 -8.63
CA HIS A 110 -20.20 2.41 -9.18
C HIS A 110 -20.97 1.63 -8.11
N ALA A 111 -20.39 1.43 -6.94
CA ALA A 111 -21.05 0.70 -5.85
C ALA A 111 -22.12 1.54 -5.13
N LEU A 112 -22.06 2.86 -5.28
CA LEU A 112 -23.01 3.80 -4.66
C LEU A 112 -24.03 4.38 -5.66
N ASP A 113 -23.98 4.01 -6.93
CA ASP A 113 -24.97 4.42 -7.93
C ASP A 113 -26.05 3.34 -8.10
N PRO A 114 -27.23 3.50 -7.46
CA PRO A 114 -28.32 2.55 -7.59
C PRO A 114 -29.15 2.77 -8.87
N THR A 115 -28.74 3.65 -9.77
CA THR A 115 -29.48 3.92 -11.00
C THR A 115 -29.15 2.87 -12.06
N PRO A 116 -30.11 1.99 -12.45
CA PRO A 116 -29.92 1.13 -13.62
C PRO A 116 -29.86 1.99 -14.87
N ASP A 117 -28.95 1.64 -15.79
CA ASP A 117 -28.82 2.21 -17.13
C ASP A 117 -30.19 2.59 -17.71
N ARG A 118 -30.47 3.88 -17.82
CA ARG A 118 -31.55 4.33 -18.72
C ARG A 118 -31.03 4.23 -20.13
N LYS A 119 -31.57 3.24 -20.83
CA LYS A 119 -31.46 3.13 -22.28
C LYS A 119 -32.01 4.38 -22.98
#